data_92248c08d6597fdc917af6b7d72ed8c0
#
_entry.id   92248c08d6597fdc917af6b7d72ed8c0
#
_cell.length_a   1.000
_cell.length_b   1.000
_cell.length_c   1.000
_cell.angle_alpha   90.00
_cell.angle_beta   90.00
_cell.angle_gamma   90.00
#
_symmetry.space_group_name_H-M   'P 1'
#
loop_
_entity.id
_entity.type
_entity.pdbx_description
1 polymer ?
#
loop_
_entity_poly.entity_id
_entity_poly.type
_entity_poly.pdbx_seq_one_letter_code
_entity_poly.pdbx_strand_id
1 'polypeptide(L)'
;MAKTEIRRDSKHRVLRRGESIRWDGKYQFKYHVNGKAHFVYSWRLEPTDKLPAGKKPCLSLRELEKQIGYDLDSQMHPEGRSMMVEELVERYLSTRIGVKPNTKANYNFVKNLMKKEDFYYKKIGDVKTSDVKLFLIKLQQDGKTYSTVKTVRGVLRPAFQMAVDDDVLHKNPFGFELAGVVVNDSVTREALTRDQMRKFLKFVHNDNVYCKYYEVVYILFHIGMRISEFCGLKIKDVDLENRIVNIEHQLQRLSDMTLVIEPTKTSAGTRKIPVTEDVAKCFQAIIKDREKPNVEKVVDGYTGFLFLDDKGLPLVTMHWEHRFNHMVKRYNDIYRVQMPNITPYVCRHMYCSNMAKSGMNPNTLQYLMVHSDIGVTLNTYTHLGLEDAEDELKRLEDLKNARKELERTQGEKPVSQKIFKAI
;
A
#
# COMPACT_ATOMS: atom_id res chain seq x y z
N MET A 1 20.84 57.85 -33.72
CA MET A 1 19.82 57.16 -32.87
C MET A 1 18.57 57.01 -33.70
N ALA A 2 18.23 55.78 -34.08
CA ALA A 2 16.99 55.51 -34.82
C ALA A 2 15.78 55.80 -33.92
N LYS A 3 14.89 56.71 -34.37
CA LYS A 3 13.61 56.96 -33.72
C LYS A 3 12.81 55.65 -33.73
N THR A 4 12.57 55.04 -32.54
CA THR A 4 11.72 53.89 -32.42
C THR A 4 10.29 54.31 -32.72
N GLU A 5 9.79 53.88 -33.86
CA GLU A 5 8.42 54.17 -34.32
C GLU A 5 7.42 53.56 -33.31
N ILE A 6 6.58 54.38 -32.69
CA ILE A 6 5.60 53.93 -31.68
C ILE A 6 4.46 53.21 -32.43
N ARG A 7 4.45 51.86 -32.34
CA ARG A 7 3.43 51.02 -32.95
C ARG A 7 2.12 51.13 -32.17
N ARG A 8 1.00 51.34 -32.89
CA ARG A 8 -0.32 51.43 -32.30
C ARG A 8 -1.28 50.43 -32.94
N ASP A 9 -2.28 50.01 -32.19
CA ASP A 9 -3.38 49.20 -32.70
C ASP A 9 -4.47 50.06 -33.39
N SER A 10 -5.52 49.41 -33.91
CA SER A 10 -6.67 50.07 -34.53
C SER A 10 -7.49 50.95 -33.58
N LYS A 11 -7.26 50.83 -32.27
CA LYS A 11 -7.86 51.66 -31.22
C LYS A 11 -6.87 52.72 -30.70
N HIS A 12 -5.81 53.02 -31.44
CA HIS A 12 -4.74 53.98 -31.13
C HIS A 12 -3.95 53.65 -29.82
N ARG A 13 -4.05 52.43 -29.27
CA ARG A 13 -3.30 52.01 -28.10
C ARG A 13 -1.87 51.65 -28.47
N VAL A 14 -0.91 52.04 -27.64
CA VAL A 14 0.48 51.73 -27.82
C VAL A 14 0.77 50.24 -27.59
N LEU A 15 1.36 49.58 -28.56
CA LEU A 15 1.85 48.22 -28.43
C LEU A 15 3.22 48.22 -27.72
N ARG A 16 3.36 47.36 -26.72
CA ARG A 16 4.58 47.18 -25.93
C ARG A 16 5.64 46.44 -26.76
N ARG A 17 6.87 46.41 -26.24
CA ARG A 17 7.95 45.62 -26.83
C ARG A 17 7.59 44.14 -26.86
N GLY A 18 7.67 43.48 -28.01
CA GLY A 18 7.23 42.10 -28.22
C GLY A 18 5.80 41.95 -28.68
N GLU A 19 4.89 42.92 -28.42
CA GLU A 19 3.52 42.91 -28.92
C GLU A 19 3.47 43.28 -30.41
N SER A 20 2.61 42.62 -31.18
CA SER A 20 2.30 42.91 -32.57
C SER A 20 0.89 42.47 -32.93
N ILE A 21 0.37 42.94 -34.06
CA ILE A 21 -0.90 42.50 -34.64
C ILE A 21 -0.62 41.68 -35.86
N ARG A 22 -1.21 40.53 -35.98
CA ARG A 22 -1.13 39.65 -37.14
C ARG A 22 -2.13 40.09 -38.22
N TRP A 23 -1.93 39.62 -39.43
CA TRP A 23 -2.82 39.85 -40.55
C TRP A 23 -4.24 39.34 -40.34
N ASP A 24 -4.42 38.28 -39.44
CA ASP A 24 -5.73 37.74 -39.09
C ASP A 24 -6.43 38.52 -37.99
N GLY A 25 -5.86 39.65 -37.52
CA GLY A 25 -6.41 40.52 -36.48
C GLY A 25 -6.13 40.06 -35.04
N LYS A 26 -5.40 38.96 -34.84
CA LYS A 26 -4.96 38.55 -33.51
C LYS A 26 -3.80 39.38 -33.02
N TYR A 27 -3.80 39.72 -31.76
CA TYR A 27 -2.61 40.22 -31.08
C TYR A 27 -1.66 39.07 -30.80
N GLN A 28 -0.35 39.33 -30.94
CA GLN A 28 0.75 38.39 -30.76
C GLN A 28 1.78 39.02 -29.83
N PHE A 29 2.29 38.20 -28.89
CA PHE A 29 3.44 38.56 -28.07
C PHE A 29 4.57 37.58 -28.32
N LYS A 30 5.77 38.13 -28.63
CA LYS A 30 7.00 37.38 -28.81
C LYS A 30 7.87 37.51 -27.59
N TYR A 31 8.28 36.37 -27.03
CA TYR A 31 9.22 36.28 -25.92
C TYR A 31 10.30 35.24 -26.19
N HIS A 32 11.35 35.19 -25.40
CA HIS A 32 12.45 34.26 -25.60
C HIS A 32 12.64 33.43 -24.32
N VAL A 33 12.84 32.10 -24.50
CA VAL A 33 13.19 31.16 -23.46
C VAL A 33 14.41 30.38 -23.94
N ASN A 34 15.47 30.33 -23.16
CA ASN A 34 16.72 29.63 -23.52
C ASN A 34 17.23 29.94 -24.92
N GLY A 35 17.13 31.23 -25.36
CA GLY A 35 17.54 31.68 -26.68
C GLY A 35 16.58 31.40 -27.85
N LYS A 36 15.51 30.62 -27.62
CA LYS A 36 14.47 30.33 -28.61
C LYS A 36 13.31 31.32 -28.53
N ALA A 37 12.78 31.72 -29.66
CA ALA A 37 11.63 32.61 -29.74
C ALA A 37 10.32 31.85 -29.64
N HIS A 38 9.46 32.29 -28.74
CA HIS A 38 8.12 31.76 -28.52
C HIS A 38 7.07 32.82 -28.78
N PHE A 39 5.85 32.40 -29.12
CA PHE A 39 4.77 33.29 -29.50
C PHE A 39 3.47 32.85 -28.81
N VAL A 40 2.75 33.83 -28.25
CA VAL A 40 1.37 33.63 -27.78
C VAL A 40 0.42 34.56 -28.50
N TYR A 41 -0.82 34.17 -28.63
CA TYR A 41 -1.83 34.83 -29.42
C TYR A 41 -3.12 35.05 -28.66
N SER A 42 -3.75 36.22 -28.84
CA SER A 42 -5.08 36.49 -28.30
C SER A 42 -5.90 37.36 -29.25
N TRP A 43 -7.22 37.21 -29.19
CA TRP A 43 -8.15 38.10 -29.89
C TRP A 43 -8.36 39.43 -29.16
N ARG A 44 -7.88 39.56 -27.92
CA ARG A 44 -8.03 40.73 -27.07
C ARG A 44 -6.65 41.20 -26.62
N LEU A 45 -6.42 42.54 -26.64
CA LEU A 45 -5.21 43.11 -26.08
C LEU A 45 -5.35 43.27 -24.55
N GLU A 46 -6.48 43.82 -24.11
CA GLU A 46 -6.79 44.08 -22.70
C GLU A 46 -7.94 43.20 -22.22
N PRO A 47 -8.06 42.94 -20.89
CA PRO A 47 -9.18 42.20 -20.30
C PRO A 47 -10.55 42.80 -20.61
N THR A 48 -10.61 44.14 -20.79
CA THR A 48 -11.82 44.91 -21.08
C THR A 48 -12.23 44.85 -22.56
N ASP A 49 -11.42 44.33 -23.43
CA ASP A 49 -11.76 44.21 -24.85
C ASP A 49 -12.88 43.19 -25.07
N LYS A 50 -13.85 43.57 -25.89
CA LYS A 50 -14.92 42.66 -26.33
C LYS A 50 -14.33 41.60 -27.27
N LEU A 51 -14.72 40.36 -27.05
CA LEU A 51 -14.33 39.25 -27.92
C LEU A 51 -15.04 39.37 -29.27
N PRO A 52 -14.33 39.18 -30.40
CA PRO A 52 -14.98 39.18 -31.72
C PRO A 52 -16.08 38.10 -31.80
N ALA A 53 -17.17 38.38 -32.54
CA ALA A 53 -18.27 37.45 -32.71
C ALA A 53 -17.81 36.11 -33.26
N GLY A 54 -18.32 35.00 -32.71
CA GLY A 54 -17.99 33.62 -33.12
C GLY A 54 -16.66 33.09 -32.61
N LYS A 55 -15.92 33.81 -31.77
CA LYS A 55 -14.67 33.33 -31.18
C LYS A 55 -14.88 32.76 -29.77
N LYS A 56 -14.11 31.72 -29.46
CA LYS A 56 -14.13 31.11 -28.10
C LYS A 56 -13.53 32.08 -27.07
N PRO A 57 -14.03 32.09 -25.83
CA PRO A 57 -13.44 32.86 -24.72
C PRO A 57 -11.93 32.61 -24.60
N CYS A 58 -11.14 33.66 -24.47
CA CYS A 58 -9.69 33.60 -24.31
C CYS A 58 -9.23 34.72 -23.34
N LEU A 59 -8.09 34.52 -22.71
CA LEU A 59 -7.41 35.59 -21.97
C LEU A 59 -6.94 36.69 -22.92
N SER A 60 -6.86 37.94 -22.44
CA SER A 60 -6.23 39.02 -23.19
C SER A 60 -4.72 38.77 -23.35
N LEU A 61 -4.11 39.42 -24.35
CA LEU A 61 -2.66 39.29 -24.58
C LEU A 61 -1.86 39.71 -23.34
N ARG A 62 -2.24 40.81 -22.71
CA ARG A 62 -1.56 41.37 -21.54
C ARG A 62 -1.76 40.55 -20.25
N GLU A 63 -2.84 39.80 -20.11
CA GLU A 63 -2.99 38.78 -19.08
C GLU A 63 -2.02 37.62 -19.31
N LEU A 64 -1.89 37.16 -20.58
CA LEU A 64 -0.92 36.13 -20.95
C LEU A 64 0.53 36.60 -20.76
N GLU A 65 0.85 37.85 -21.13
CA GLU A 65 2.18 38.44 -20.89
C GLU A 65 2.53 38.49 -19.38
N LYS A 66 1.58 38.93 -18.57
CA LYS A 66 1.77 38.97 -17.10
C LYS A 66 2.01 37.58 -16.53
N GLN A 67 1.28 36.58 -17.04
CA GLN A 67 1.44 35.19 -16.63
C GLN A 67 2.80 34.63 -17.05
N ILE A 68 3.21 34.90 -18.32
CA ILE A 68 4.52 34.49 -18.83
C ILE A 68 5.66 35.19 -18.07
N GLY A 69 5.53 36.50 -17.80
CA GLY A 69 6.51 37.24 -17.01
C GLY A 69 6.68 36.62 -15.62
N TYR A 70 5.58 36.30 -14.95
CA TYR A 70 5.62 35.64 -13.64
C TYR A 70 6.27 34.24 -13.71
N ASP A 71 5.93 33.45 -14.74
CA ASP A 71 6.50 32.11 -14.95
C ASP A 71 8.01 32.18 -15.25
N LEU A 72 8.45 33.17 -16.06
CA LEU A 72 9.86 33.39 -16.36
C LEU A 72 10.68 33.90 -15.17
N ASP A 73 10.14 34.83 -14.40
CA ASP A 73 10.76 35.33 -13.16
C ASP A 73 10.90 34.23 -12.10
N SER A 74 9.97 33.25 -12.12
CA SER A 74 9.99 32.06 -11.25
C SER A 74 10.82 30.90 -11.82
N GLN A 75 11.56 31.12 -12.91
CA GLN A 75 12.35 30.09 -13.64
C GLN A 75 11.50 28.90 -14.16
N MET A 76 10.20 29.09 -14.35
CA MET A 76 9.28 28.04 -14.81
C MET A 76 9.39 27.78 -16.30
N HIS A 77 9.18 26.53 -16.69
CA HIS A 77 9.14 26.12 -18.11
C HIS A 77 7.71 26.18 -18.69
N PRO A 78 7.33 27.24 -19.42
CA PRO A 78 5.94 27.41 -19.91
C PRO A 78 5.48 26.28 -20.85
N GLU A 79 6.43 25.67 -21.59
CA GLU A 79 6.13 24.60 -22.55
C GLU A 79 5.59 23.33 -21.89
N GLY A 80 6.09 22.99 -20.70
CA GLY A 80 5.66 21.80 -19.96
C GLY A 80 4.20 21.85 -19.49
N ARG A 81 3.62 23.06 -19.32
CA ARG A 81 2.24 23.24 -18.84
C ARG A 81 1.17 22.81 -19.83
N SER A 82 1.51 22.72 -21.13
CA SER A 82 0.60 22.22 -22.18
C SER A 82 0.48 20.69 -22.19
N MET A 83 1.36 19.97 -21.46
CA MET A 83 1.33 18.52 -21.32
C MET A 83 0.00 18.05 -20.74
N MET A 84 -0.52 16.93 -21.23
CA MET A 84 -1.74 16.32 -20.69
C MET A 84 -1.42 15.53 -19.40
N VAL A 85 -2.42 15.33 -18.53
CA VAL A 85 -2.27 14.49 -17.33
C VAL A 85 -1.84 13.07 -17.71
N GLU A 86 -2.34 12.53 -18.83
CA GLU A 86 -1.93 11.24 -19.38
C GLU A 86 -0.42 11.17 -19.62
N GLU A 87 0.12 12.15 -20.33
CA GLU A 87 1.55 12.22 -20.67
C GLU A 87 2.41 12.35 -19.40
N LEU A 88 1.98 13.17 -18.45
CA LEU A 88 2.66 13.32 -17.16
C LEU A 88 2.71 12.00 -16.38
N VAL A 89 1.59 11.28 -16.32
CA VAL A 89 1.52 9.99 -15.63
C VAL A 89 2.42 8.96 -16.31
N GLU A 90 2.41 8.89 -17.64
CA GLU A 90 3.27 7.97 -18.39
C GLU A 90 4.75 8.29 -18.18
N ARG A 91 5.12 9.57 -18.23
CA ARG A 91 6.47 10.04 -17.92
C ARG A 91 6.89 9.67 -16.51
N TYR A 92 6.03 9.89 -15.51
CA TYR A 92 6.30 9.50 -14.15
C TYR A 92 6.49 7.98 -14.01
N LEU A 93 5.62 7.17 -14.62
CA LEU A 93 5.72 5.72 -14.54
C LEU A 93 6.97 5.17 -15.24
N SER A 94 7.44 5.81 -16.31
CA SER A 94 8.67 5.44 -17.01
C SER A 94 9.93 5.64 -16.16
N THR A 95 9.90 6.58 -15.20
CA THR A 95 11.02 6.78 -14.25
C THR A 95 11.05 5.73 -13.15
N ARG A 96 10.01 4.89 -13.01
CA ARG A 96 9.91 3.86 -11.98
C ARG A 96 10.53 2.53 -12.45
N ILE A 97 11.84 2.43 -12.31
CA ILE A 97 12.62 1.23 -12.65
C ILE A 97 12.59 0.26 -11.46
N GLY A 98 12.54 -1.05 -11.74
CA GLY A 98 12.64 -2.09 -10.71
C GLY A 98 11.42 -2.27 -9.80
N VAL A 99 10.25 -1.73 -10.20
CA VAL A 99 9.01 -1.94 -9.43
C VAL A 99 8.55 -3.39 -9.47
N LYS A 100 8.09 -3.89 -8.31
CA LYS A 100 7.55 -5.24 -8.20
C LYS A 100 6.32 -5.44 -9.11
N PRO A 101 6.09 -6.66 -9.63
CA PRO A 101 4.98 -6.98 -10.55
C PRO A 101 3.61 -6.50 -10.06
N ASN A 102 3.30 -6.69 -8.78
CA ASN A 102 2.03 -6.24 -8.19
C ASN A 102 1.88 -4.70 -8.19
N THR A 103 2.99 -3.97 -8.03
CA THR A 103 2.98 -2.50 -8.14
C THR A 103 2.74 -2.07 -9.58
N LYS A 104 3.37 -2.77 -10.55
CA LYS A 104 3.12 -2.54 -11.98
C LYS A 104 1.67 -2.83 -12.37
N ALA A 105 1.09 -3.91 -11.83
CA ALA A 105 -0.34 -4.23 -12.02
C ALA A 105 -1.25 -3.10 -11.49
N ASN A 106 -0.95 -2.54 -10.31
CA ASN A 106 -1.68 -1.39 -9.76
C ASN A 106 -1.54 -0.14 -10.63
N TYR A 107 -0.36 0.14 -11.19
CA TYR A 107 -0.17 1.24 -12.13
C TYR A 107 -1.02 1.06 -13.39
N ASN A 108 -1.04 -0.15 -13.97
CA ASN A 108 -1.86 -0.47 -15.12
C ASN A 108 -3.36 -0.34 -14.80
N PHE A 109 -3.79 -0.79 -13.62
CA PHE A 109 -5.16 -0.60 -13.15
C PHE A 109 -5.54 0.88 -13.10
N VAL A 110 -4.69 1.73 -12.50
CA VAL A 110 -4.93 3.19 -12.44
C VAL A 110 -4.97 3.79 -13.83
N LYS A 111 -4.02 3.46 -14.73
CA LYS A 111 -4.02 3.93 -16.13
C LYS A 111 -5.34 3.57 -16.84
N ASN A 112 -5.77 2.32 -16.73
CA ASN A 112 -7.00 1.83 -17.38
C ASN A 112 -8.26 2.49 -16.82
N LEU A 113 -8.28 2.81 -15.53
CA LEU A 113 -9.36 3.57 -14.92
C LEU A 113 -9.35 5.01 -15.41
N MET A 114 -8.17 5.66 -15.41
CA MET A 114 -8.02 7.06 -15.81
C MET A 114 -8.37 7.31 -17.27
N LYS A 115 -8.12 6.37 -18.19
CA LYS A 115 -8.49 6.47 -19.61
C LYS A 115 -9.99 6.70 -19.85
N LYS A 116 -10.82 6.42 -18.85
CA LYS A 116 -12.28 6.62 -18.91
C LYS A 116 -12.72 7.99 -18.37
N GLU A 117 -11.78 8.78 -17.87
CA GLU A 117 -12.06 10.03 -17.17
C GLU A 117 -11.56 11.24 -17.95
N ASP A 118 -12.41 12.26 -18.15
CA ASP A 118 -12.05 13.50 -18.82
C ASP A 118 -10.89 14.22 -18.15
N PHE A 119 -10.72 14.02 -16.84
CA PHE A 119 -9.60 14.58 -16.07
C PHE A 119 -8.25 14.15 -16.64
N TYR A 120 -8.15 12.94 -17.22
CA TYR A 120 -6.90 12.39 -17.75
C TYR A 120 -6.40 13.15 -18.98
N TYR A 121 -7.32 13.78 -19.71
CA TYR A 121 -7.04 14.54 -20.92
C TYR A 121 -7.00 16.07 -20.71
N LYS A 122 -6.99 16.51 -19.44
CA LYS A 122 -6.76 17.92 -19.13
C LYS A 122 -5.28 18.27 -19.23
N LYS A 123 -4.97 19.51 -19.61
CA LYS A 123 -3.62 20.06 -19.52
C LYS A 123 -3.25 20.26 -18.06
N ILE A 124 -2.04 19.86 -17.67
CA ILE A 124 -1.60 19.95 -16.27
C ILE A 124 -1.55 21.39 -15.76
N GLY A 125 -1.27 22.37 -16.63
CA GLY A 125 -1.28 23.79 -16.30
C GLY A 125 -2.66 24.35 -15.96
N ASP A 126 -3.74 23.71 -16.43
CA ASP A 126 -5.12 24.11 -16.20
C ASP A 126 -5.76 23.37 -15.00
N VAL A 127 -5.06 22.39 -14.41
CA VAL A 127 -5.56 21.58 -13.28
C VAL A 127 -5.44 22.37 -11.99
N LYS A 128 -6.59 22.70 -11.40
CA LYS A 128 -6.70 23.34 -10.08
C LYS A 128 -6.94 22.30 -8.98
N THR A 129 -6.64 22.66 -7.74
CA THR A 129 -6.95 21.80 -6.57
C THR A 129 -8.46 21.47 -6.48
N SER A 130 -9.34 22.39 -6.88
CA SER A 130 -10.79 22.16 -6.94
C SER A 130 -11.15 21.06 -7.95
N ASP A 131 -10.51 21.07 -9.13
CA ASP A 131 -10.75 20.04 -10.17
C ASP A 131 -10.38 18.65 -9.67
N VAL A 132 -9.22 18.56 -9.00
CA VAL A 132 -8.76 17.31 -8.38
C VAL A 132 -9.74 16.81 -7.34
N LYS A 133 -10.22 17.69 -6.44
CA LYS A 133 -11.20 17.31 -5.42
C LYS A 133 -12.49 16.80 -6.05
N LEU A 134 -13.04 17.53 -7.03
CA LEU A 134 -14.26 17.14 -7.74
C LEU A 134 -14.06 15.80 -8.48
N PHE A 135 -12.91 15.59 -9.10
CA PHE A 135 -12.59 14.32 -9.74
C PHE A 135 -12.56 13.13 -8.75
N LEU A 136 -11.94 13.29 -7.57
CA LEU A 136 -11.89 12.24 -6.57
C LEU A 136 -13.27 11.95 -5.97
N ILE A 137 -14.10 13.00 -5.76
CA ILE A 137 -15.50 12.86 -5.33
C ILE A 137 -16.31 12.10 -6.38
N LYS A 138 -16.15 12.47 -7.67
CA LYS A 138 -16.82 11.77 -8.78
C LYS A 138 -16.49 10.28 -8.78
N LEU A 139 -15.21 9.92 -8.62
CA LEU A 139 -14.83 8.51 -8.56
C LEU A 139 -15.58 7.75 -7.45
N GLN A 140 -15.77 8.37 -6.28
CA GLN A 140 -16.52 7.75 -5.19
C GLN A 140 -18.02 7.66 -5.52
N GLN A 141 -18.59 8.69 -6.12
CA GLN A 141 -20.00 8.68 -6.59
C GLN A 141 -20.24 7.61 -7.66
N ASP A 142 -19.23 7.35 -8.52
CA ASP A 142 -19.25 6.28 -9.51
C ASP A 142 -18.99 4.89 -8.88
N GLY A 143 -19.11 4.76 -7.56
CA GLY A 143 -19.01 3.50 -6.81
C GLY A 143 -17.59 3.00 -6.55
N LYS A 144 -16.55 3.85 -6.71
CA LYS A 144 -15.20 3.45 -6.33
C LYS A 144 -15.02 3.61 -4.81
N THR A 145 -14.51 2.56 -4.16
CA THR A 145 -14.21 2.58 -2.72
C THR A 145 -13.12 3.60 -2.38
N TYR A 146 -13.10 4.07 -1.14
CA TYR A 146 -12.03 4.93 -0.62
C TYR A 146 -10.61 4.38 -0.90
N SER A 147 -10.43 3.07 -0.78
CA SER A 147 -9.15 2.40 -1.07
C SER A 147 -8.74 2.58 -2.53
N THR A 148 -9.69 2.48 -3.47
CA THR A 148 -9.45 2.70 -4.91
C THR A 148 -9.08 4.16 -5.17
N VAL A 149 -9.83 5.11 -4.60
CA VAL A 149 -9.52 6.55 -4.71
C VAL A 149 -8.15 6.87 -4.14
N LYS A 150 -7.79 6.29 -2.99
CA LYS A 150 -6.46 6.40 -2.39
C LYS A 150 -5.36 5.85 -3.32
N THR A 151 -5.60 4.74 -4.00
CA THR A 151 -4.67 4.14 -4.96
C THR A 151 -4.47 5.05 -6.17
N VAL A 152 -5.54 5.60 -6.74
CA VAL A 152 -5.47 6.58 -7.85
C VAL A 152 -4.65 7.80 -7.43
N ARG A 153 -4.97 8.40 -6.27
CA ARG A 153 -4.21 9.52 -5.72
C ARG A 153 -2.74 9.17 -5.49
N GLY A 154 -2.45 7.93 -5.07
CA GLY A 154 -1.10 7.42 -4.84
C GLY A 154 -0.23 7.37 -6.09
N VAL A 155 -0.82 7.36 -7.29
CA VAL A 155 -0.12 7.47 -8.57
C VAL A 155 -0.06 8.93 -9.05
N LEU A 156 -1.18 9.65 -9.00
CA LEU A 156 -1.28 11.00 -9.53
C LEU A 156 -0.50 12.03 -8.70
N ARG A 157 -0.59 11.97 -7.37
CA ARG A 157 0.11 12.93 -6.50
C ARG A 157 1.62 12.98 -6.74
N PRO A 158 2.35 11.84 -6.77
CA PRO A 158 3.78 11.85 -7.08
C PRO A 158 4.08 12.29 -8.53
N ALA A 159 3.22 11.97 -9.50
CA ALA A 159 3.38 12.43 -10.88
C ALA A 159 3.30 13.96 -10.97
N PHE A 160 2.32 14.57 -10.29
CA PHE A 160 2.22 16.03 -10.19
C PHE A 160 3.34 16.65 -9.34
N GLN A 161 3.86 15.90 -8.34
CA GLN A 161 5.03 16.37 -7.60
C GLN A 161 6.26 16.44 -8.49
N MET A 162 6.48 15.44 -9.34
CA MET A 162 7.56 15.48 -10.33
C MET A 162 7.45 16.71 -11.23
N ALA A 163 6.24 17.11 -11.66
CA ALA A 163 6.05 18.32 -12.45
C ALA A 163 6.34 19.61 -11.65
N VAL A 164 6.19 19.59 -10.32
CA VAL A 164 6.62 20.70 -9.45
C VAL A 164 8.13 20.69 -9.30
N ASP A 165 8.75 19.54 -9.09
CA ASP A 165 10.18 19.37 -8.90
C ASP A 165 10.96 19.69 -10.22
N ASP A 166 10.30 19.53 -11.38
CA ASP A 166 10.80 19.90 -12.73
C ASP A 166 10.48 21.37 -13.10
N ASP A 167 10.03 22.21 -12.16
CA ASP A 167 9.65 23.62 -12.38
C ASP A 167 8.59 23.86 -13.46
N VAL A 168 7.73 22.86 -13.73
CA VAL A 168 6.60 22.97 -14.66
C VAL A 168 5.35 23.53 -13.98
N LEU A 169 5.15 23.20 -12.69
CA LEU A 169 4.04 23.66 -11.87
C LEU A 169 4.53 24.32 -10.58
N HIS A 170 3.89 25.41 -10.16
CA HIS A 170 4.23 26.07 -8.88
C HIS A 170 3.84 25.27 -7.66
N LYS A 171 2.75 24.49 -7.76
CA LYS A 171 2.17 23.77 -6.63
C LYS A 171 1.51 22.48 -7.09
N ASN A 172 1.66 21.46 -6.28
CA ASN A 172 0.98 20.20 -6.50
C ASN A 172 -0.53 20.34 -6.19
N PRO A 173 -1.43 20.16 -7.17
CA PRO A 173 -2.87 20.28 -6.95
C PRO A 173 -3.44 19.17 -6.04
N PHE A 174 -2.68 18.11 -5.77
CA PHE A 174 -3.00 17.03 -4.84
C PHE A 174 -2.51 17.29 -3.39
N GLY A 175 -2.02 18.49 -3.08
CA GLY A 175 -1.45 18.86 -1.78
C GLY A 175 -2.50 19.13 -0.70
N PHE A 176 -3.44 18.21 -0.48
CA PHE A 176 -4.47 18.29 0.56
C PHE A 176 -4.68 16.93 1.24
N GLU A 177 -5.34 16.94 2.40
CA GLU A 177 -5.70 15.71 3.11
C GLU A 177 -6.93 15.05 2.48
N LEU A 178 -6.82 13.75 2.14
CA LEU A 178 -7.88 13.02 1.44
C LEU A 178 -9.15 12.85 2.29
N ALA A 179 -8.99 12.67 3.60
CA ALA A 179 -10.10 12.46 4.54
C ALA A 179 -11.11 13.64 4.57
N GLY A 180 -10.68 14.85 4.19
CA GLY A 180 -11.55 16.01 4.09
C GLY A 180 -12.30 16.15 2.75
N VAL A 181 -12.10 15.22 1.82
CA VAL A 181 -12.65 15.31 0.45
C VAL A 181 -13.56 14.13 0.12
N VAL A 182 -13.17 12.91 0.48
CA VAL A 182 -13.93 11.68 0.24
C VAL A 182 -14.21 10.97 1.55
N VAL A 183 -15.38 10.35 1.62
CA VAL A 183 -15.79 9.61 2.81
C VAL A 183 -15.00 8.31 2.90
N ASN A 184 -14.43 8.04 4.08
CA ASN A 184 -13.78 6.75 4.32
C ASN A 184 -14.83 5.67 4.59
N ASP A 185 -15.25 4.99 3.54
CA ASP A 185 -16.18 3.86 3.57
C ASP A 185 -15.49 2.51 3.88
N SER A 186 -14.22 2.55 4.26
CA SER A 186 -13.48 1.34 4.62
C SER A 186 -14.13 0.70 5.83
N VAL A 187 -14.74 -0.46 5.64
CA VAL A 187 -15.27 -1.25 6.76
C VAL A 187 -14.10 -1.62 7.66
N THR A 188 -14.11 -1.11 8.89
CA THR A 188 -13.19 -1.58 9.92
C THR A 188 -13.49 -3.06 10.11
N ARG A 189 -12.56 -3.93 9.73
CA ARG A 189 -12.73 -5.36 9.93
C ARG A 189 -12.84 -5.61 11.42
N GLU A 190 -13.98 -6.15 11.84
CA GLU A 190 -14.14 -6.56 13.22
C GLU A 190 -13.01 -7.53 13.60
N ALA A 191 -12.37 -7.22 14.72
CA ALA A 191 -11.35 -8.12 15.26
C ALA A 191 -12.03 -9.42 15.68
N LEU A 192 -11.53 -10.55 15.21
CA LEU A 192 -12.00 -11.85 15.62
C LEU A 192 -11.75 -12.02 17.13
N THR A 193 -12.76 -12.43 17.90
CA THR A 193 -12.56 -12.72 19.31
C THR A 193 -11.85 -14.08 19.51
N ARG A 194 -11.21 -14.26 20.66
CA ARG A 194 -10.59 -15.57 21.01
C ARG A 194 -11.61 -16.71 21.01
N ASP A 195 -12.84 -16.44 21.45
CA ASP A 195 -13.92 -17.44 21.46
C ASP A 195 -14.35 -17.81 20.03
N GLN A 196 -14.51 -16.82 19.15
CA GLN A 196 -14.81 -17.07 17.73
C GLN A 196 -13.69 -17.88 17.06
N MET A 197 -12.42 -17.55 17.32
CA MET A 197 -11.28 -18.33 16.80
C MET A 197 -11.35 -19.79 17.27
N ARG A 198 -11.59 -20.04 18.57
CA ARG A 198 -11.72 -21.40 19.12
C ARG A 198 -12.87 -22.17 18.48
N LYS A 199 -14.05 -21.53 18.35
CA LYS A 199 -15.23 -22.11 17.71
C LYS A 199 -14.94 -22.45 16.24
N PHE A 200 -14.28 -21.57 15.52
CA PHE A 200 -13.92 -21.82 14.12
C PHE A 200 -12.92 -22.96 13.99
N LEU A 201 -11.86 -22.99 14.79
CA LEU A 201 -10.89 -24.10 14.81
C LEU A 201 -11.57 -25.44 15.15
N LYS A 202 -12.46 -25.45 16.15
CA LYS A 202 -13.24 -26.67 16.50
C LYS A 202 -14.14 -27.12 15.37
N PHE A 203 -14.78 -26.19 14.66
CA PHE A 203 -15.58 -26.50 13.48
C PHE A 203 -14.72 -27.11 12.38
N VAL A 204 -13.61 -26.47 12.00
CA VAL A 204 -12.72 -26.98 10.95
C VAL A 204 -12.20 -28.37 11.28
N HIS A 205 -11.82 -28.61 12.55
CA HIS A 205 -11.35 -29.91 13.00
C HIS A 205 -12.41 -31.03 12.86
N ASN A 206 -13.67 -30.71 13.12
CA ASN A 206 -14.75 -31.70 13.20
C ASN A 206 -15.56 -31.81 11.89
N ASP A 207 -15.37 -30.94 10.90
CA ASP A 207 -16.11 -30.98 9.64
C ASP A 207 -15.52 -32.05 8.70
N ASN A 208 -16.37 -32.91 8.15
CA ASN A 208 -15.97 -34.03 7.30
C ASN A 208 -15.25 -33.63 6.01
N VAL A 209 -15.41 -32.37 5.56
CA VAL A 209 -14.81 -31.86 4.32
C VAL A 209 -13.56 -31.05 4.61
N TYR A 210 -13.58 -30.25 5.69
CA TYR A 210 -12.55 -29.26 5.97
C TYR A 210 -11.51 -29.70 7.03
N CYS A 211 -11.71 -30.85 7.72
CA CYS A 211 -10.73 -31.35 8.68
C CYS A 211 -9.32 -31.50 8.11
N LYS A 212 -9.19 -31.86 6.83
CA LYS A 212 -7.91 -31.92 6.12
C LYS A 212 -7.13 -30.59 6.01
N TYR A 213 -7.76 -29.48 6.33
CA TYR A 213 -7.13 -28.15 6.34
C TYR A 213 -6.90 -27.62 7.78
N TYR A 214 -7.24 -28.43 8.79
CA TYR A 214 -7.14 -28.00 10.18
C TYR A 214 -5.73 -27.53 10.58
N GLU A 215 -4.70 -28.30 10.24
CA GLU A 215 -3.31 -28.01 10.54
C GLU A 215 -2.89 -26.67 9.92
N VAL A 216 -3.29 -26.41 8.68
CA VAL A 216 -3.01 -25.16 7.97
C VAL A 216 -3.69 -23.98 8.65
N VAL A 217 -4.98 -24.12 8.97
CA VAL A 217 -5.75 -23.05 9.63
C VAL A 217 -5.16 -22.79 11.02
N TYR A 218 -4.80 -23.84 11.74
CA TYR A 218 -4.15 -23.72 13.05
C TYR A 218 -2.81 -22.97 12.96
N ILE A 219 -1.94 -23.35 12.06
CA ILE A 219 -0.65 -22.69 11.82
C ILE A 219 -0.85 -21.20 11.52
N LEU A 220 -1.75 -20.85 10.60
CA LEU A 220 -1.98 -19.46 10.21
C LEU A 220 -2.45 -18.58 11.37
N PHE A 221 -3.21 -19.13 12.34
CA PHE A 221 -3.60 -18.41 13.55
C PHE A 221 -2.46 -18.26 14.58
N HIS A 222 -1.41 -19.11 14.52
CA HIS A 222 -0.41 -19.21 15.57
C HIS A 222 1.03 -18.83 15.14
N ILE A 223 1.24 -18.42 13.89
CA ILE A 223 2.61 -18.11 13.41
C ILE A 223 2.75 -16.66 12.90
N GLY A 224 1.65 -15.99 12.55
CA GLY A 224 1.67 -14.60 12.09
C GLY A 224 2.35 -14.32 10.74
N MET A 225 2.65 -15.35 9.92
CA MET A 225 3.23 -15.17 8.58
C MET A 225 2.27 -14.49 7.60
N ARG A 226 2.83 -13.88 6.53
CA ARG A 226 2.03 -13.50 5.37
C ARG A 226 1.64 -14.74 4.57
N ILE A 227 0.44 -14.76 4.02
CA ILE A 227 -0.03 -15.92 3.23
C ILE A 227 0.87 -16.22 2.03
N SER A 228 1.46 -15.21 1.39
CA SER A 228 2.41 -15.42 0.29
C SER A 228 3.74 -16.05 0.74
N GLU A 229 4.20 -15.74 1.95
CA GLU A 229 5.35 -16.40 2.60
C GLU A 229 5.00 -17.87 2.90
N PHE A 230 3.81 -18.10 3.46
CA PHE A 230 3.31 -19.43 3.77
C PHE A 230 3.17 -20.32 2.52
N CYS A 231 2.64 -19.79 1.42
CA CYS A 231 2.54 -20.49 0.15
C CYS A 231 3.92 -20.84 -0.45
N GLY A 232 4.94 -20.04 -0.16
CA GLY A 232 6.31 -20.25 -0.61
C GLY A 232 7.11 -21.24 0.22
N LEU A 233 6.59 -21.71 1.37
CA LEU A 233 7.34 -22.63 2.24
C LEU A 233 7.64 -23.95 1.55
N LYS A 234 8.87 -24.40 1.73
CA LYS A 234 9.38 -25.72 1.31
C LYS A 234 9.57 -26.62 2.54
N ILE A 235 9.61 -27.91 2.33
CA ILE A 235 9.88 -28.90 3.38
C ILE A 235 11.16 -28.52 4.17
N LYS A 236 12.24 -28.16 3.46
CA LYS A 236 13.53 -27.81 4.06
C LYS A 236 13.52 -26.49 4.86
N ASP A 237 12.50 -25.66 4.70
CA ASP A 237 12.40 -24.40 5.44
C ASP A 237 11.83 -24.62 6.86
N VAL A 238 11.32 -25.84 7.15
CA VAL A 238 10.75 -26.22 8.45
C VAL A 238 11.73 -27.13 9.19
N ASP A 239 12.39 -26.60 10.19
CA ASP A 239 13.26 -27.33 11.11
C ASP A 239 12.41 -27.80 12.31
N LEU A 240 11.99 -29.08 12.27
CA LEU A 240 11.15 -29.68 13.30
C LEU A 240 11.94 -29.95 14.60
N GLU A 241 13.25 -30.20 14.51
CA GLU A 241 14.11 -30.51 15.68
C GLU A 241 14.28 -29.25 16.53
N ASN A 242 14.64 -28.14 15.89
CA ASN A 242 14.83 -26.86 16.58
C ASN A 242 13.53 -26.05 16.71
N ARG A 243 12.43 -26.51 16.11
CA ARG A 243 11.13 -25.82 16.06
C ARG A 243 11.25 -24.40 15.50
N ILE A 244 11.88 -24.31 14.33
CA ILE A 244 12.12 -23.05 13.62
C ILE A 244 11.58 -23.15 12.19
N VAL A 245 10.90 -22.09 11.73
CA VAL A 245 10.52 -21.90 10.34
C VAL A 245 11.35 -20.79 9.74
N ASN A 246 12.09 -21.10 8.66
CA ASN A 246 12.91 -20.15 7.92
C ASN A 246 12.07 -19.48 6.82
N ILE A 247 12.04 -18.16 6.79
CA ILE A 247 11.34 -17.40 5.78
C ILE A 247 12.35 -16.59 4.98
N GLU A 248 12.53 -16.93 3.71
CA GLU A 248 13.51 -16.28 2.83
C GLU A 248 12.84 -15.67 1.59
N HIS A 249 11.67 -16.16 1.21
CA HIS A 249 10.99 -15.78 -0.02
C HIS A 249 9.49 -15.89 0.12
N GLN A 250 8.78 -15.45 -0.90
CA GLN A 250 7.33 -15.53 -1.03
C GLN A 250 6.94 -16.03 -2.42
N LEU A 251 5.85 -16.79 -2.50
CA LEU A 251 5.27 -17.22 -3.76
C LEU A 251 4.20 -16.22 -4.20
N GLN A 252 4.30 -15.76 -5.45
CA GLN A 252 3.33 -14.88 -6.08
C GLN A 252 2.81 -15.52 -7.38
N ARG A 253 1.56 -15.21 -7.73
CA ARG A 253 1.01 -15.50 -9.04
C ARG A 253 0.71 -14.20 -9.75
N LEU A 254 1.30 -14.02 -10.92
CA LEU A 254 1.11 -12.83 -11.75
C LEU A 254 -0.25 -12.84 -12.46
N SER A 255 -0.59 -11.73 -13.09
CA SER A 255 -1.86 -11.58 -13.84
C SER A 255 -1.96 -12.49 -15.05
N ASP A 256 -0.84 -12.92 -15.61
CA ASP A 256 -0.74 -13.91 -16.70
C ASP A 256 -0.73 -15.36 -16.19
N MET A 257 -1.04 -15.58 -14.92
CA MET A 257 -1.05 -16.85 -14.22
C MET A 257 0.32 -17.48 -13.96
N THR A 258 1.42 -16.82 -14.33
CA THR A 258 2.78 -17.28 -14.06
C THR A 258 3.05 -17.26 -12.56
N LEU A 259 3.67 -18.33 -12.06
CA LEU A 259 4.14 -18.42 -10.68
C LEU A 259 5.58 -17.89 -10.60
N VAL A 260 5.83 -17.01 -9.64
CA VAL A 260 7.16 -16.44 -9.41
C VAL A 260 7.53 -16.49 -7.93
N ILE A 261 8.80 -16.73 -7.67
CA ILE A 261 9.36 -16.63 -6.33
C ILE A 261 10.03 -15.25 -6.20
N GLU A 262 9.49 -14.45 -5.31
CA GLU A 262 10.08 -13.14 -4.99
C GLU A 262 10.80 -13.19 -3.64
N PRO A 263 11.89 -12.41 -3.46
CA PRO A 263 12.41 -12.17 -2.14
C PRO A 263 11.31 -11.55 -1.26
N THR A 264 11.45 -11.66 0.03
CA THR A 264 10.53 -11.00 0.97
C THR A 264 10.41 -9.51 0.67
N LYS A 265 9.29 -8.90 1.07
CA LYS A 265 8.97 -7.50 0.73
C LYS A 265 10.01 -6.49 1.22
N THR A 266 10.69 -6.81 2.32
CA THR A 266 11.75 -5.99 2.94
C THR A 266 12.91 -6.90 3.33
N SER A 267 14.10 -6.35 3.53
CA SER A 267 15.26 -7.10 4.03
C SER A 267 14.99 -7.79 5.38
N ALA A 268 14.26 -7.12 6.27
CA ALA A 268 13.79 -7.68 7.53
C ALA A 268 12.78 -8.84 7.35
N GLY A 269 12.28 -9.06 6.14
CA GLY A 269 11.36 -10.16 5.82
C GLY A 269 12.01 -11.52 5.90
N THR A 270 13.32 -11.62 5.59
CA THR A 270 14.10 -12.83 5.78
C THR A 270 14.36 -13.01 7.27
N ARG A 271 13.75 -14.02 7.85
CA ARG A 271 13.78 -14.25 9.29
C ARG A 271 13.54 -15.70 9.67
N LYS A 272 13.91 -16.03 10.89
CA LYS A 272 13.59 -17.30 11.54
C LYS A 272 12.46 -17.08 12.53
N ILE A 273 11.42 -17.89 12.45
CA ILE A 273 10.28 -17.84 13.39
C ILE A 273 10.34 -19.08 14.29
N PRO A 274 10.56 -18.93 15.60
CA PRO A 274 10.39 -20.03 16.54
C PRO A 274 8.90 -20.37 16.63
N VAL A 275 8.58 -21.66 16.68
CA VAL A 275 7.20 -22.15 16.73
C VAL A 275 6.98 -22.99 18.01
N THR A 276 5.73 -22.98 18.48
CA THR A 276 5.33 -23.81 19.60
C THR A 276 5.31 -25.29 19.20
N GLU A 277 5.31 -26.18 20.18
CA GLU A 277 5.25 -27.62 19.95
C GLU A 277 4.02 -28.03 19.14
N ASP A 278 2.86 -27.43 19.41
CA ASP A 278 1.62 -27.75 18.69
C ASP A 278 1.68 -27.32 17.21
N VAL A 279 2.29 -26.16 16.93
CA VAL A 279 2.54 -25.73 15.53
C VAL A 279 3.53 -26.66 14.84
N ALA A 280 4.58 -27.12 15.54
CA ALA A 280 5.52 -28.08 14.99
C ALA A 280 4.86 -29.43 14.66
N LYS A 281 3.96 -29.91 15.53
CA LYS A 281 3.13 -31.11 15.27
C LYS A 281 2.25 -30.94 14.04
N CYS A 282 1.64 -29.76 13.85
CA CYS A 282 0.88 -29.48 12.63
C CYS A 282 1.75 -29.51 11.37
N PHE A 283 2.94 -28.92 11.39
CA PHE A 283 3.87 -29.02 10.27
C PHE A 283 4.32 -30.47 10.02
N GLN A 284 4.59 -31.23 11.08
CA GLN A 284 4.94 -32.64 10.97
C GLN A 284 3.84 -33.46 10.29
N ALA A 285 2.57 -33.23 10.67
CA ALA A 285 1.42 -33.87 10.03
C ALA A 285 1.35 -33.53 8.55
N ILE A 286 1.44 -32.24 8.20
CA ILE A 286 1.43 -31.76 6.80
C ILE A 286 2.55 -32.41 5.98
N ILE A 287 3.78 -32.44 6.51
CA ILE A 287 4.93 -33.02 5.80
C ILE A 287 4.76 -34.52 5.62
N LYS A 288 4.22 -35.24 6.61
CA LYS A 288 3.94 -36.68 6.57
C LYS A 288 2.88 -37.00 5.53
N ASP A 289 1.79 -36.24 5.50
CA ASP A 289 0.64 -36.49 4.64
C ASP A 289 0.78 -35.86 3.24
N ARG A 290 1.90 -35.15 3.01
CA ARG A 290 2.16 -34.52 1.72
C ARG A 290 2.31 -35.57 0.62
N GLU A 291 1.46 -35.45 -0.41
CA GLU A 291 1.58 -36.23 -1.61
C GLU A 291 2.95 -35.99 -2.28
N LYS A 292 3.63 -37.06 -2.66
CA LYS A 292 4.90 -37.01 -3.37
C LYS A 292 4.62 -37.25 -4.86
N PRO A 293 4.55 -36.18 -5.68
CA PRO A 293 4.36 -36.36 -7.12
C PRO A 293 5.58 -37.06 -7.72
N ASN A 294 5.39 -37.91 -8.74
CA ASN A 294 6.48 -38.59 -9.44
C ASN A 294 7.51 -37.62 -10.03
N VAL A 295 7.04 -36.47 -10.50
CA VAL A 295 7.87 -35.34 -10.96
C VAL A 295 7.35 -34.07 -10.34
N GLU A 296 8.16 -33.47 -9.49
CA GLU A 296 7.83 -32.18 -8.88
C GLU A 296 8.17 -31.04 -9.84
N LYS A 297 7.22 -30.11 -10.02
CA LYS A 297 7.42 -28.95 -10.89
C LYS A 297 8.36 -27.94 -10.25
N VAL A 298 9.27 -27.42 -11.06
CA VAL A 298 10.20 -26.36 -10.66
C VAL A 298 9.54 -25.00 -10.92
N VAL A 299 9.55 -24.12 -9.92
CA VAL A 299 9.13 -22.72 -10.03
C VAL A 299 10.31 -21.83 -9.70
N ASP A 300 10.82 -21.07 -10.65
CA ASP A 300 12.03 -20.22 -10.52
C ASP A 300 13.22 -20.92 -9.84
N GLY A 301 13.45 -22.19 -10.18
CA GLY A 301 14.52 -23.00 -9.61
C GLY A 301 14.21 -23.60 -8.22
N TYR A 302 13.01 -23.41 -7.69
CA TYR A 302 12.58 -23.93 -6.38
C TYR A 302 11.69 -25.15 -6.55
N THR A 303 11.85 -26.13 -5.65
CA THR A 303 11.06 -27.36 -5.53
C THR A 303 10.82 -27.64 -4.04
N GLY A 304 10.06 -28.69 -3.72
CA GLY A 304 9.81 -29.12 -2.35
C GLY A 304 8.82 -28.26 -1.60
N PHE A 305 7.90 -27.56 -2.31
CA PHE A 305 6.84 -26.77 -1.67
C PHE A 305 5.94 -27.64 -0.79
N LEU A 306 5.53 -27.11 0.36
CA LEU A 306 4.70 -27.86 1.32
C LEU A 306 3.31 -28.17 0.77
N PHE A 307 2.73 -27.27 -0.03
CA PHE A 307 1.35 -27.35 -0.48
C PHE A 307 1.29 -27.38 -2.00
N LEU A 308 0.81 -28.50 -2.53
CA LEU A 308 0.67 -28.70 -3.98
C LEU A 308 -0.81 -28.83 -4.36
N ASP A 309 -1.12 -28.51 -5.59
CA ASP A 309 -2.38 -28.85 -6.24
C ASP A 309 -2.27 -30.22 -6.91
N ASP A 310 -3.40 -30.70 -7.46
CA ASP A 310 -3.51 -31.99 -8.16
C ASP A 310 -2.57 -32.10 -9.38
N LYS A 311 -2.03 -30.97 -9.85
CA LYS A 311 -1.08 -30.89 -10.97
C LYS A 311 0.37 -30.80 -10.53
N GLY A 312 0.63 -30.87 -9.22
CA GLY A 312 1.98 -30.74 -8.63
C GLY A 312 2.52 -29.31 -8.64
N LEU A 313 1.68 -28.28 -8.81
CA LEU A 313 2.03 -26.89 -8.69
C LEU A 313 1.77 -26.38 -7.25
N PRO A 314 2.58 -25.45 -6.73
CA PRO A 314 2.34 -24.92 -5.39
C PRO A 314 1.04 -24.14 -5.33
N LEU A 315 0.32 -24.32 -4.22
CA LEU A 315 -0.91 -23.57 -3.92
C LEU A 315 -0.55 -22.10 -3.64
N VAL A 316 -1.30 -21.18 -4.27
CA VAL A 316 -1.13 -19.74 -4.12
C VAL A 316 -2.16 -19.14 -3.17
N THR A 317 -1.94 -17.90 -2.76
CA THR A 317 -2.80 -17.11 -1.85
C THR A 317 -4.28 -17.24 -2.16
N MET A 318 -4.67 -17.13 -3.43
CA MET A 318 -6.08 -17.18 -3.83
C MET A 318 -6.75 -18.53 -3.53
N HIS A 319 -6.00 -19.63 -3.61
CA HIS A 319 -6.53 -20.96 -3.27
C HIS A 319 -6.92 -21.03 -1.79
N TRP A 320 -6.10 -20.43 -0.90
CA TRP A 320 -6.37 -20.37 0.52
C TRP A 320 -7.51 -19.41 0.85
N GLU A 321 -7.54 -18.24 0.22
CA GLU A 321 -8.65 -17.30 0.39
C GLU A 321 -10.00 -17.93 0.03
N HIS A 322 -10.08 -18.67 -1.10
CA HIS A 322 -11.28 -19.39 -1.48
C HIS A 322 -11.67 -20.47 -0.46
N ARG A 323 -10.69 -21.26 0.03
CA ARG A 323 -10.94 -22.27 1.06
C ARG A 323 -11.48 -21.65 2.33
N PHE A 324 -10.88 -20.57 2.80
CA PHE A 324 -11.37 -19.84 3.97
C PHE A 324 -12.79 -19.32 3.78
N ASN A 325 -13.08 -18.70 2.64
CA ASN A 325 -14.42 -18.22 2.32
C ASN A 325 -15.45 -19.36 2.34
N HIS A 326 -15.11 -20.52 1.80
CA HIS A 326 -15.99 -21.68 1.81
C HIS A 326 -16.18 -22.27 3.22
N MET A 327 -15.11 -22.33 4.04
CA MET A 327 -15.21 -22.78 5.44
C MET A 327 -16.11 -21.84 6.25
N VAL A 328 -15.93 -20.53 6.12
CA VAL A 328 -16.77 -19.54 6.81
C VAL A 328 -18.21 -19.62 6.36
N LYS A 329 -18.46 -19.73 5.04
CA LYS A 329 -19.80 -19.90 4.52
C LYS A 329 -20.46 -21.16 5.08
N ARG A 330 -19.77 -22.30 5.06
CA ARG A 330 -20.30 -23.56 5.60
C ARG A 330 -20.57 -23.47 7.09
N TYR A 331 -19.69 -22.82 7.87
CA TYR A 331 -19.96 -22.56 9.28
C TYR A 331 -21.28 -21.77 9.45
N ASN A 332 -21.43 -20.70 8.68
CA ASN A 332 -22.59 -19.82 8.75
C ASN A 332 -23.89 -20.48 8.25
N ASP A 333 -23.80 -21.48 7.35
CA ASP A 333 -24.95 -22.28 6.92
C ASP A 333 -25.41 -23.26 8.01
N ILE A 334 -24.51 -23.68 8.92
CA ILE A 334 -24.79 -24.68 9.97
C ILE A 334 -25.18 -24.02 11.29
N TYR A 335 -24.49 -22.94 11.68
CA TYR A 335 -24.63 -22.34 13.00
C TYR A 335 -25.42 -21.03 12.97
N ARG A 336 -26.30 -20.87 13.97
CA ARG A 336 -27.12 -19.64 14.11
C ARG A 336 -26.25 -18.39 14.39
N VAL A 337 -25.19 -18.55 15.17
CA VAL A 337 -24.23 -17.46 15.44
C VAL A 337 -23.25 -17.39 14.30
N GLN A 338 -23.34 -16.33 13.54
CA GLN A 338 -22.53 -16.14 12.34
C GLN A 338 -21.08 -15.80 12.66
N MET A 339 -20.14 -16.37 11.91
CA MET A 339 -18.75 -15.97 11.91
C MET A 339 -18.53 -14.76 11.00
N PRO A 340 -17.71 -13.78 11.44
CA PRO A 340 -17.27 -12.72 10.54
C PRO A 340 -16.40 -13.30 9.42
N ASN A 341 -16.07 -12.48 8.42
CA ASN A 341 -15.21 -12.93 7.33
C ASN A 341 -13.79 -13.23 7.84
N ILE A 342 -13.44 -14.52 7.91
CA ILE A 342 -12.12 -15.01 8.29
C ILE A 342 -11.30 -15.25 7.03
N THR A 343 -10.14 -14.62 6.95
CA THR A 343 -9.17 -14.78 5.86
C THR A 343 -7.78 -15.06 6.44
N PRO A 344 -6.80 -15.54 5.68
CA PRO A 344 -5.44 -15.68 6.14
C PRO A 344 -4.85 -14.39 6.74
N TYR A 345 -5.26 -13.23 6.20
CA TYR A 345 -4.88 -11.92 6.75
C TYR A 345 -5.49 -11.67 8.13
N VAL A 346 -6.75 -12.05 8.34
CA VAL A 346 -7.41 -11.97 9.67
C VAL A 346 -6.72 -12.89 10.68
N CYS A 347 -6.30 -14.08 10.26
CA CYS A 347 -5.52 -14.99 11.11
C CYS A 347 -4.22 -14.33 11.60
N ARG A 348 -3.48 -13.70 10.69
CA ARG A 348 -2.26 -12.96 11.03
C ARG A 348 -2.53 -11.78 11.98
N HIS A 349 -3.62 -11.02 11.74
CA HIS A 349 -4.05 -9.95 12.66
C HIS A 349 -4.37 -10.49 14.05
N MET A 350 -5.10 -11.60 14.10
CA MET A 350 -5.46 -12.25 15.38
C MET A 350 -4.22 -12.71 16.14
N TYR A 351 -3.22 -13.28 15.43
CA TYR A 351 -1.93 -13.60 16.04
C TYR A 351 -1.28 -12.38 16.68
N CYS A 352 -1.19 -11.27 15.93
CA CYS A 352 -0.62 -10.02 16.41
C CYS A 352 -1.33 -9.53 17.68
N SER A 353 -2.67 -9.48 17.66
CA SER A 353 -3.49 -9.03 18.79
C SER A 353 -3.36 -9.96 20.00
N ASN A 354 -3.33 -11.29 19.77
CA ASN A 354 -3.16 -12.25 20.85
C ASN A 354 -1.79 -12.15 21.51
N MET A 355 -0.72 -11.96 20.74
CA MET A 355 0.63 -11.79 21.27
C MET A 355 0.77 -10.46 22.03
N ALA A 356 0.18 -9.38 21.51
CA ALA A 356 0.12 -8.10 22.21
C ALA A 356 -0.62 -8.24 23.55
N LYS A 357 -1.81 -8.83 23.58
CA LYS A 357 -2.60 -9.11 24.81
C LYS A 357 -1.93 -10.07 25.79
N SER A 358 -1.03 -10.91 25.28
CA SER A 358 -0.21 -11.80 26.13
C SER A 358 1.04 -11.12 26.69
N GLY A 359 1.21 -9.81 26.48
CA GLY A 359 2.33 -9.02 27.01
C GLY A 359 3.66 -9.26 26.27
N MET A 360 3.63 -9.73 25.01
CA MET A 360 4.85 -9.85 24.22
C MET A 360 5.48 -8.47 24.02
N ASN A 361 6.81 -8.38 24.13
CA ASN A 361 7.50 -7.13 23.87
C ASN A 361 7.22 -6.62 22.44
N PRO A 362 6.85 -5.33 22.26
CA PRO A 362 6.51 -4.77 20.94
C PRO A 362 7.61 -4.93 19.86
N ASN A 363 8.87 -4.83 20.23
CA ASN A 363 9.99 -5.03 19.29
C ASN A 363 10.10 -6.49 18.83
N THR A 364 9.88 -7.44 19.76
CA THR A 364 9.83 -8.87 19.43
C THR A 364 8.65 -9.16 18.50
N LEU A 365 7.48 -8.60 18.79
CA LEU A 365 6.32 -8.75 17.93
C LEU A 365 6.53 -8.10 16.56
N GLN A 366 7.16 -6.92 16.50
CA GLN A 366 7.55 -6.27 15.24
C GLN A 366 8.45 -7.18 14.39
N TYR A 367 9.45 -7.81 15.01
CA TYR A 367 10.33 -8.77 14.34
C TYR A 367 9.56 -9.95 13.75
N LEU A 368 8.70 -10.60 14.54
CA LEU A 368 7.91 -11.75 14.10
C LEU A 368 6.94 -11.37 12.95
N MET A 369 6.31 -10.21 13.08
CA MET A 369 5.32 -9.70 12.11
C MET A 369 5.97 -9.01 10.90
N VAL A 370 7.25 -8.62 10.98
CA VAL A 370 7.92 -7.81 9.92
C VAL A 370 7.11 -6.57 9.57
N HIS A 371 6.74 -5.80 10.57
CA HIS A 371 6.18 -4.48 10.32
C HIS A 371 7.32 -3.49 10.08
N SER A 372 7.29 -2.82 8.93
CA SER A 372 8.32 -1.84 8.54
C SER A 372 8.38 -0.63 9.47
N ASP A 373 7.25 -0.33 10.13
CA ASP A 373 7.09 0.72 11.09
C ASP A 373 6.56 0.13 12.41
N ILE A 374 7.24 0.46 13.52
CA ILE A 374 6.81 0.05 14.86
C ILE A 374 5.43 0.58 15.22
N GLY A 375 5.02 1.72 14.65
CA GLY A 375 3.69 2.29 14.84
C GLY A 375 2.57 1.34 14.43
N VAL A 376 2.78 0.52 13.39
CA VAL A 376 1.80 -0.51 12.98
C VAL A 376 1.64 -1.57 14.06
N THR A 377 2.71 -1.95 14.74
CA THR A 377 2.67 -2.89 15.87
C THR A 377 2.05 -2.21 17.09
N LEU A 378 2.49 -0.99 17.44
CA LEU A 378 1.99 -0.26 18.59
C LEU A 378 0.49 0.04 18.50
N ASN A 379 -0.04 0.31 17.31
CA ASN A 379 -1.48 0.47 17.12
C ASN A 379 -2.29 -0.76 17.58
N THR A 380 -1.70 -1.95 17.58
CA THR A 380 -2.37 -3.15 18.14
C THR A 380 -2.46 -3.10 19.67
N TYR A 381 -1.49 -2.47 20.32
CA TYR A 381 -1.49 -2.29 21.79
C TYR A 381 -2.40 -1.14 22.23
N THR A 382 -2.68 -0.14 21.39
CA THR A 382 -3.54 0.99 21.74
C THR A 382 -5.03 0.63 21.83
N HIS A 383 -5.41 -0.54 21.33
CA HIS A 383 -6.78 -1.07 21.45
C HIS A 383 -7.00 -1.93 22.71
N LEU A 384 -6.02 -1.95 23.63
CA LEU A 384 -6.19 -2.60 24.94
C LEU A 384 -7.11 -1.74 25.82
N GLY A 385 -8.15 -2.37 26.37
CA GLY A 385 -9.14 -1.72 27.22
C GLY A 385 -8.83 -1.86 28.73
N LEU A 386 -9.76 -1.42 29.57
CA LEU A 386 -9.66 -1.52 31.01
C LEU A 386 -9.51 -2.99 31.47
N GLU A 387 -10.29 -3.91 30.88
CA GLU A 387 -10.24 -5.34 31.17
C GLU A 387 -8.84 -5.93 30.89
N ASP A 388 -8.22 -5.54 29.77
CA ASP A 388 -6.87 -6.00 29.44
C ASP A 388 -5.83 -5.47 30.44
N ALA A 389 -6.03 -4.25 30.99
CA ALA A 389 -5.15 -3.67 32.01
C ALA A 389 -5.30 -4.38 33.36
N GLU A 390 -6.52 -4.75 33.75
CA GLU A 390 -6.80 -5.52 34.95
C GLU A 390 -6.16 -6.91 34.88
N ASP A 391 -6.32 -7.61 33.76
CA ASP A 391 -5.71 -8.92 33.52
C ASP A 391 -4.18 -8.86 33.58
N GLU A 392 -3.57 -7.81 33.02
CA GLU A 392 -2.11 -7.64 33.05
C GLU A 392 -1.59 -7.36 34.47
N LEU A 393 -2.28 -6.51 35.23
CA LEU A 393 -1.93 -6.24 36.64
C LEU A 393 -1.99 -7.51 37.46
N LYS A 394 -3.06 -8.30 37.33
CA LYS A 394 -3.22 -9.58 37.99
C LYS A 394 -2.09 -10.56 37.63
N ARG A 395 -1.75 -10.65 36.35
CA ARG A 395 -0.61 -11.47 35.86
C ARG A 395 0.71 -11.06 36.51
N LEU A 396 0.96 -9.76 36.63
CA LEU A 396 2.17 -9.23 37.24
C LEU A 396 2.22 -9.54 38.76
N GLU A 397 1.07 -9.49 39.44
CA GLU A 397 0.96 -9.88 40.83
C GLU A 397 1.23 -11.37 41.02
N ASP A 398 0.65 -12.23 40.18
CA ASP A 398 0.86 -13.67 40.23
C ASP A 398 2.33 -14.03 39.98
N LEU A 399 2.99 -13.40 38.97
CA LEU A 399 4.43 -13.58 38.73
C LEU A 399 5.29 -13.14 39.92
N LYS A 400 4.93 -12.00 40.53
CA LYS A 400 5.64 -11.49 41.72
C LYS A 400 5.49 -12.45 42.93
N ASN A 401 4.32 -13.03 43.08
CA ASN A 401 4.05 -14.01 44.14
C ASN A 401 4.77 -15.33 43.92
N ALA A 402 4.74 -15.85 42.66
CA ALA A 402 5.48 -17.05 42.28
C ALA A 402 7.00 -16.88 42.48
N ARG A 403 7.54 -15.69 42.14
CA ARG A 403 8.95 -15.38 42.37
C ARG A 403 9.32 -15.35 43.85
N LYS A 404 8.47 -14.76 44.68
CA LYS A 404 8.65 -14.78 46.14
C LYS A 404 8.61 -16.19 46.72
N GLU A 405 7.75 -17.07 46.23
CA GLU A 405 7.70 -18.48 46.64
C GLU A 405 8.98 -19.23 46.25
N LEU A 406 9.47 -19.01 45.02
CA LEU A 406 10.74 -19.57 44.54
C LEU A 406 11.92 -19.09 45.41
N GLU A 407 11.97 -17.81 45.75
CA GLU A 407 13.00 -17.23 46.63
C GLU A 407 12.94 -17.81 48.03
N ARG A 408 11.73 -18.07 48.58
CA ARG A 408 11.55 -18.74 49.88
C ARG A 408 12.02 -20.20 49.85
N THR A 409 11.70 -20.94 48.78
CA THR A 409 12.12 -22.33 48.62
C THR A 409 13.62 -22.49 48.32
N GLN A 410 14.27 -21.51 47.75
CA GLN A 410 15.73 -21.48 47.49
C GLN A 410 16.52 -20.93 48.69
N GLY A 411 15.89 -20.17 49.59
CA GLY A 411 16.54 -19.57 50.77
C GLY A 411 16.86 -20.54 51.90
N GLU A 412 16.41 -21.81 51.82
CA GLU A 412 16.62 -22.84 52.90
C GLU A 412 17.81 -23.77 52.64
N LYS A 413 18.65 -23.54 51.64
CA LYS A 413 19.90 -24.29 51.49
C LYS A 413 21.04 -23.54 52.19
N PRO A 414 21.61 -24.11 53.31
CA PRO A 414 22.78 -23.49 53.95
C PRO A 414 23.96 -23.49 52.98
N VAL A 415 24.50 -22.30 52.73
CA VAL A 415 25.79 -22.18 52.06
C VAL A 415 26.84 -22.82 52.94
N SER A 416 27.32 -24.00 52.56
CA SER A 416 28.46 -24.62 53.26
C SER A 416 29.67 -23.71 53.09
N GLN A 417 30.04 -23.00 54.20
CA GLN A 417 31.30 -22.30 54.30
C GLN A 417 32.44 -23.32 54.20
N LYS A 418 33.05 -23.45 53.04
CA LYS A 418 34.40 -24.09 52.97
C LYS A 418 35.37 -23.12 53.62
N ILE A 419 35.74 -23.44 54.87
CA ILE A 419 36.83 -22.78 55.59
C ILE A 419 38.13 -23.14 54.81
N PHE A 420 38.72 -22.15 54.16
CA PHE A 420 40.10 -22.24 53.73
C PHE A 420 41.02 -22.20 54.95
N LYS A 421 41.61 -23.33 55.35
CA LYS A 421 42.77 -23.36 56.20
C LYS A 421 43.96 -23.01 55.38
N ALA A 422 44.55 -21.83 55.72
CA ALA A 422 45.91 -21.51 55.27
C ALA A 422 46.90 -22.43 55.97
N ILE A 423 47.87 -22.93 55.22
CA ILE A 423 49.15 -23.42 55.66
C ILE A 423 50.22 -22.55 54.97
#